data_42d7ac4d29d11f289548d97271ad6fe8
#
_entry.id   42d7ac4d29d11f289548d97271ad6fe8
#
_cell.length_a   1.000
_cell.length_b   1.000
_cell.length_c   1.000
_cell.angle_alpha   90.00
_cell.angle_beta   90.00
_cell.angle_gamma   90.00
#
_symmetry.space_group_name_H-M   'P 1'
#
loop_
_entity.id
_entity.type
_entity.pdbx_description
1 polymer ?
#
loop_
_entity_poly.entity_id
_entity_poly.type
_entity_poly.pdbx_seq_one_letter_code
_entity_poly.pdbx_strand_id
1 'polypeptide(L)'
;MPTEIAISDRREAELAKNGFIPLIHRKNSDYAAFIGAQSLQKPQEYYDPDATANANLSARLPYLFACSRFAHFLKCIVRDKIGSFKEREDMQRWLNEWIMNYVDADPVNSSQETKARRPLAAAEVVVEEVEGNPGYYDAKFFLRPHFQLEGLTGSLRLVTKLPSVKQGNA
;
A
#
# COMPACT_ATOMS: atom_id res chain seq x y z
N MET A 1 23.87 -23.06 -9.12
CA MET A 1 22.74 -22.15 -9.34
C MET A 1 21.54 -22.70 -8.59
N PRO A 2 20.79 -21.93 -7.82
CA PRO A 2 19.60 -22.40 -7.08
C PRO A 2 18.37 -22.62 -7.98
N THR A 3 18.43 -22.26 -9.28
CA THR A 3 17.35 -22.47 -10.26
C THR A 3 17.88 -23.28 -11.44
N GLU A 4 17.04 -24.12 -12.04
CA GLU A 4 17.40 -24.96 -13.19
C GLU A 4 17.71 -24.12 -14.44
N ILE A 5 17.02 -22.99 -14.61
CA ILE A 5 17.12 -22.11 -15.77
C ILE A 5 17.45 -20.70 -15.30
N ALA A 6 18.38 -20.03 -16.01
CA ALA A 6 18.66 -18.63 -15.82
C ALA A 6 17.67 -17.78 -16.61
N ILE A 7 16.88 -16.98 -15.90
CA ILE A 7 15.97 -16.00 -16.49
C ILE A 7 16.61 -14.63 -16.38
N SER A 8 16.75 -13.94 -17.50
CA SER A 8 17.25 -12.55 -17.52
C SER A 8 16.17 -11.57 -17.11
N ASP A 9 16.58 -10.38 -16.62
CA ASP A 9 15.66 -9.33 -16.17
C ASP A 9 14.64 -8.93 -17.27
N ARG A 10 15.06 -8.95 -18.53
CA ARG A 10 14.18 -8.68 -19.67
C ARG A 10 13.08 -9.77 -19.83
N ARG A 11 13.47 -11.04 -19.70
CA ARG A 11 12.49 -12.15 -19.76
C ARG A 11 11.58 -12.17 -18.54
N GLU A 12 12.11 -11.82 -17.37
CA GLU A 12 11.31 -11.67 -16.17
C GLU A 12 10.21 -10.63 -16.38
N ALA A 13 10.56 -9.44 -16.90
CA ALA A 13 9.60 -8.38 -17.18
C ALA A 13 8.53 -8.79 -18.22
N GLU A 14 8.91 -9.55 -19.24
CA GLU A 14 7.96 -10.11 -20.24
C GLU A 14 7.00 -11.12 -19.61
N LEU A 15 7.51 -12.01 -18.75
CA LEU A 15 6.69 -12.99 -18.03
C LEU A 15 5.74 -12.30 -17.05
N ALA A 16 6.22 -11.30 -16.31
CA ALA A 16 5.42 -10.54 -15.35
C ALA A 16 4.25 -9.81 -16.05
N LYS A 17 4.48 -9.22 -17.24
CA LYS A 17 3.41 -8.60 -18.05
C LYS A 17 2.32 -9.59 -18.47
N ASN A 18 2.66 -10.87 -18.61
CA ASN A 18 1.73 -11.93 -18.96
C ASN A 18 1.13 -12.66 -17.73
N GLY A 19 1.32 -12.11 -16.52
CA GLY A 19 0.72 -12.64 -15.30
C GLY A 19 1.49 -13.80 -14.65
N PHE A 20 2.75 -14.04 -15.04
CA PHE A 20 3.60 -15.04 -14.42
C PHE A 20 4.43 -14.44 -13.28
N ILE A 21 4.81 -15.27 -12.32
CA ILE A 21 5.69 -14.92 -11.21
C ILE A 21 6.93 -15.82 -11.30
N PRO A 22 7.95 -15.43 -12.08
CA PRO A 22 9.14 -16.24 -12.25
C PRO A 22 10.03 -16.18 -11.01
N LEU A 23 10.54 -17.35 -10.61
CA LEU A 23 11.60 -17.47 -9.62
C LEU A 23 12.94 -17.33 -10.33
N ILE A 24 13.71 -16.32 -10.00
CA ILE A 24 15.00 -16.05 -10.64
C ILE A 24 16.16 -16.19 -9.67
N HIS A 25 17.33 -16.55 -10.18
CA HIS A 25 18.58 -16.51 -9.44
C HIS A 25 19.10 -15.08 -9.36
N ARG A 26 19.36 -14.60 -8.15
CA ARG A 26 20.00 -13.30 -7.96
C ARG A 26 21.51 -13.44 -8.16
N LYS A 27 22.10 -12.61 -9.03
CA LYS A 27 23.55 -12.59 -9.29
C LYS A 27 24.32 -12.37 -7.99
N ASN A 28 25.43 -13.08 -7.84
CA ASN A 28 26.34 -13.02 -6.69
C ASN A 28 25.66 -13.38 -5.33
N SER A 29 24.70 -14.27 -5.33
CA SER A 29 24.05 -14.78 -4.12
C SER A 29 23.70 -16.25 -4.25
N ASP A 30 23.46 -16.91 -3.11
CA ASP A 30 23.11 -18.32 -3.04
C ASP A 30 21.59 -18.56 -3.02
N TYR A 31 20.80 -17.52 -3.24
CA TYR A 31 19.33 -17.62 -3.18
C TYR A 31 18.67 -17.19 -4.48
N ALA A 32 17.47 -17.72 -4.65
CA ALA A 32 16.54 -17.32 -5.68
C ALA A 32 15.53 -16.31 -5.09
N ALA A 33 15.02 -15.45 -5.94
CA ALA A 33 14.10 -14.39 -5.53
C ALA A 33 12.98 -14.20 -6.56
N PHE A 34 11.83 -13.73 -6.08
CA PHE A 34 10.80 -13.14 -6.92
C PHE A 34 11.06 -11.63 -6.98
N ILE A 35 11.28 -11.08 -8.18
CA ILE A 35 11.49 -9.64 -8.36
C ILE A 35 10.15 -8.92 -8.24
N GLY A 36 9.12 -9.46 -8.89
CA GLY A 36 7.76 -8.96 -8.82
C GLY A 36 6.76 -10.08 -8.63
N ALA A 37 5.54 -9.75 -8.23
CA ALA A 37 4.44 -10.69 -8.17
C ALA A 37 3.20 -10.03 -8.77
N GLN A 38 2.95 -10.32 -10.04
CA GLN A 38 1.79 -9.85 -10.76
C GLN A 38 0.59 -10.74 -10.45
N SER A 39 -0.60 -10.13 -10.25
CA SER A 39 -1.84 -10.90 -10.22
C SER A 39 -2.26 -11.32 -11.64
N LEU A 40 -3.22 -12.24 -11.74
CA LEU A 40 -3.83 -12.60 -13.04
C LEU A 40 -4.77 -11.51 -13.60
N GLN A 41 -4.98 -10.43 -12.85
CA GLN A 41 -5.75 -9.30 -13.33
C GLN A 41 -4.98 -8.58 -14.42
N LYS A 42 -5.56 -8.47 -15.62
CA LYS A 42 -5.02 -7.65 -16.69
C LYS A 42 -5.33 -6.17 -16.38
N PRO A 43 -4.33 -5.31 -16.18
CA PRO A 43 -4.56 -3.89 -15.97
C PRO A 43 -5.24 -3.26 -17.18
N GLN A 44 -6.14 -2.31 -16.93
CA GLN A 44 -6.74 -1.53 -17.99
C GLN A 44 -5.78 -0.45 -18.47
N GLU A 45 -5.66 -0.31 -19.77
CA GLU A 45 -4.88 0.77 -20.39
C GLU A 45 -5.78 2.00 -20.58
N TYR A 46 -5.28 3.16 -20.17
CA TYR A 46 -5.95 4.44 -20.31
C TYR A 46 -5.16 5.36 -21.23
N TYR A 47 -5.79 6.38 -21.78
CA TYR A 47 -5.11 7.41 -22.55
C TYR A 47 -4.13 8.22 -21.70
N ASP A 48 -4.42 8.37 -20.42
CA ASP A 48 -3.55 9.00 -19.45
C ASP A 48 -2.49 8.00 -18.94
N PRO A 49 -1.18 8.31 -19.11
CA PRO A 49 -0.09 7.47 -18.62
C PRO A 49 -0.12 7.24 -17.10
N ASP A 50 -0.52 8.25 -16.31
CA ASP A 50 -0.59 8.16 -14.86
C ASP A 50 -1.73 7.24 -14.42
N ALA A 51 -2.88 7.29 -15.08
CA ALA A 51 -3.98 6.38 -14.84
C ALA A 51 -3.61 4.93 -15.19
N THR A 52 -2.87 4.72 -16.27
CA THR A 52 -2.36 3.40 -16.68
C THR A 52 -1.33 2.88 -15.66
N ALA A 53 -0.43 3.73 -15.17
CA ALA A 53 0.52 3.37 -14.12
C ALA A 53 -0.20 2.94 -12.82
N ASN A 54 -1.23 3.66 -12.40
CA ASN A 54 -2.05 3.32 -11.25
C ASN A 54 -2.80 1.98 -11.43
N ALA A 55 -3.32 1.72 -12.62
CA ALA A 55 -3.96 0.44 -12.94
C ALA A 55 -2.96 -0.73 -12.86
N ASN A 56 -1.75 -0.54 -13.37
CA ASN A 56 -0.66 -1.52 -13.26
C ASN A 56 -0.28 -1.80 -11.80
N LEU A 57 -0.22 -0.78 -10.95
CA LEU A 57 0.05 -0.92 -9.53
C LEU A 57 -1.04 -1.73 -8.81
N SER A 58 -2.29 -1.48 -9.13
CA SER A 58 -3.43 -2.19 -8.52
C SER A 58 -3.45 -3.68 -8.84
N ALA A 59 -2.75 -4.12 -9.89
CA ALA A 59 -2.63 -5.52 -10.27
C ALA A 59 -1.44 -6.26 -9.59
N ARG A 60 -0.63 -5.57 -8.77
CA ARG A 60 0.55 -6.15 -8.12
C ARG A 60 0.25 -6.63 -6.71
N LEU A 61 0.50 -7.91 -6.46
CA LEU A 61 0.18 -8.56 -5.17
C LEU A 61 0.92 -7.96 -3.97
N PRO A 62 2.25 -7.69 -4.00
CA PRO A 62 2.94 -7.13 -2.85
C PRO A 62 2.39 -5.76 -2.45
N TYR A 63 2.04 -4.95 -3.44
CA TYR A 63 1.44 -3.64 -3.22
C TYR A 63 0.06 -3.75 -2.58
N LEU A 64 -0.80 -4.62 -3.11
CA LEU A 64 -2.13 -4.89 -2.57
C LEU A 64 -2.06 -5.43 -1.14
N PHE A 65 -1.13 -6.36 -0.86
CA PHE A 65 -0.97 -6.93 0.48
C PHE A 65 -0.50 -5.90 1.48
N ALA A 66 0.48 -5.06 1.14
CA ALA A 66 0.93 -3.98 2.00
C ALA A 66 -0.21 -3.01 2.32
N CYS A 67 -0.89 -2.49 1.29
CA CYS A 67 -1.99 -1.54 1.47
C CYS A 67 -3.17 -2.13 2.23
N SER A 68 -3.58 -3.36 1.93
CA SER A 68 -4.68 -4.04 2.62
C SER A 68 -4.35 -4.32 4.08
N ARG A 69 -3.08 -4.63 4.39
CA ARG A 69 -2.64 -4.84 5.77
C ARG A 69 -2.72 -3.57 6.59
N PHE A 70 -2.22 -2.46 6.06
CA PHE A 70 -2.35 -1.15 6.72
C PHE A 70 -3.80 -0.73 6.90
N ALA A 71 -4.62 -0.87 5.85
CA ALA A 71 -6.05 -0.57 5.93
C ALA A 71 -6.76 -1.42 6.99
N HIS A 72 -6.42 -2.71 7.10
CA HIS A 72 -6.97 -3.57 8.12
C HIS A 72 -6.59 -3.11 9.53
N PHE A 73 -5.31 -2.83 9.78
CA PHE A 73 -4.86 -2.33 11.08
C PHE A 73 -5.52 -1.00 11.44
N LEU A 74 -5.57 -0.05 10.51
CA LEU A 74 -6.24 1.24 10.72
C LEU A 74 -7.72 1.06 11.09
N LYS A 75 -8.43 0.14 10.41
CA LYS A 75 -9.83 -0.21 10.78
C LYS A 75 -9.96 -0.79 12.18
N CYS A 76 -9.06 -1.70 12.57
CA CYS A 76 -9.06 -2.27 13.91
C CYS A 76 -8.80 -1.20 14.97
N ILE A 77 -7.79 -0.35 14.75
CA ILE A 77 -7.42 0.74 15.64
C ILE A 77 -8.60 1.71 15.84
N VAL A 78 -9.23 2.13 14.74
CA VAL A 78 -10.38 3.03 14.81
C VAL A 78 -11.52 2.38 15.58
N ARG A 79 -11.84 1.11 15.30
CA ARG A 79 -12.88 0.38 16.01
C ARG A 79 -12.63 0.30 17.51
N ASP A 80 -11.38 0.03 17.91
CA ASP A 80 -11.00 -0.10 19.33
C ASP A 80 -10.99 1.24 20.06
N LYS A 81 -10.91 2.34 19.31
CA LYS A 81 -10.86 3.71 19.82
C LYS A 81 -12.17 4.48 19.66
N ILE A 82 -13.21 3.87 19.09
CA ILE A 82 -14.53 4.49 18.98
C ILE A 82 -14.99 4.93 20.37
N GLY A 83 -15.45 6.19 20.47
CA GLY A 83 -15.87 6.82 21.72
C GLY A 83 -14.73 7.42 22.57
N SER A 84 -13.47 7.18 22.21
CA SER A 84 -12.31 7.78 22.92
C SER A 84 -11.94 9.16 22.38
N PHE A 85 -12.26 9.45 21.14
CA PHE A 85 -11.98 10.73 20.51
C PHE A 85 -13.17 11.66 20.67
N LYS A 86 -12.92 12.89 21.11
CA LYS A 86 -13.95 13.93 21.26
C LYS A 86 -14.17 14.68 19.96
N GLU A 87 -13.12 14.81 19.14
CA GLU A 87 -13.14 15.61 17.93
C GLU A 87 -12.49 14.87 16.75
N ARG A 88 -12.91 15.24 15.54
CA ARG A 88 -12.39 14.69 14.28
C ARG A 88 -10.88 14.91 14.14
N GLU A 89 -10.42 16.10 14.50
CA GLU A 89 -9.02 16.50 14.38
C GLU A 89 -8.10 15.64 15.28
N ASP A 90 -8.57 15.27 16.46
CA ASP A 90 -7.82 14.41 17.36
C ASP A 90 -7.63 13.00 16.76
N MET A 91 -8.70 12.46 16.17
CA MET A 91 -8.64 11.17 15.48
C MET A 91 -7.67 11.22 14.28
N GLN A 92 -7.79 12.26 13.44
CA GLN A 92 -6.91 12.43 12.29
C GLN A 92 -5.44 12.57 12.70
N ARG A 93 -5.14 13.39 13.70
CA ARG A 93 -3.78 13.58 14.22
C ARG A 93 -3.21 12.26 14.73
N TRP A 94 -3.95 11.55 15.52
CA TRP A 94 -3.51 10.29 16.11
C TRP A 94 -3.27 9.19 15.06
N LEU A 95 -4.15 9.07 14.05
CA LEU A 95 -3.97 8.12 12.94
C LEU A 95 -2.75 8.47 12.08
N ASN A 96 -2.52 9.78 11.84
CA ASN A 96 -1.31 10.23 11.13
C ASN A 96 -0.04 9.93 11.94
N GLU A 97 -0.01 10.20 13.23
CA GLU A 97 1.13 9.88 14.10
C GLU A 97 1.43 8.36 14.08
N TRP A 98 0.39 7.54 14.14
CA TRP A 98 0.56 6.09 14.07
C TRP A 98 1.16 5.62 12.75
N ILE A 99 0.62 6.09 11.60
CA ILE A 99 1.09 5.65 10.28
C ILE A 99 2.50 6.16 9.98
N MET A 100 2.88 7.33 10.48
CA MET A 100 4.21 7.92 10.28
C MET A 100 5.34 7.07 10.89
N ASN A 101 5.07 6.20 11.86
CA ASN A 101 6.05 5.24 12.37
C ASN A 101 6.54 4.24 11.30
N TYR A 102 5.75 4.04 10.25
CA TYR A 102 6.03 3.13 9.13
C TYR A 102 6.51 3.85 7.87
N VAL A 103 6.60 5.18 7.92
CA VAL A 103 7.08 6.01 6.80
C VAL A 103 8.58 6.23 6.94
N ASP A 104 9.29 6.05 5.84
CA ASP A 104 10.71 6.34 5.75
C ASP A 104 10.94 7.84 5.49
N ALA A 105 11.80 8.46 6.29
CA ALA A 105 12.12 9.88 6.17
C ALA A 105 12.95 10.22 4.93
N ASP A 106 13.77 9.27 4.44
CA ASP A 106 14.58 9.42 3.23
C ASP A 106 14.44 8.19 2.32
N PRO A 107 13.34 8.07 1.56
CA PRO A 107 13.06 6.91 0.73
C PRO A 107 14.10 6.63 -0.36
N VAL A 108 14.86 7.64 -0.77
CA VAL A 108 15.83 7.54 -1.86
C VAL A 108 17.13 6.88 -1.38
N ASN A 109 17.66 7.33 -0.24
CA ASN A 109 18.99 6.93 0.23
C ASN A 109 18.96 5.82 1.30
N SER A 110 17.79 5.47 1.81
CA SER A 110 17.67 4.47 2.87
C SER A 110 18.12 3.08 2.44
N SER A 111 18.75 2.37 3.40
CA SER A 111 19.17 0.99 3.20
C SER A 111 17.96 0.05 3.04
N GLN A 112 18.20 -1.13 2.46
CA GLN A 112 17.16 -2.14 2.25
C GLN A 112 16.55 -2.63 3.57
N GLU A 113 17.36 -2.67 4.64
CA GLU A 113 16.88 -3.03 5.98
C GLU A 113 15.95 -1.95 6.55
N THR A 114 16.27 -0.67 6.37
CA THR A 114 15.40 0.45 6.77
C THR A 114 14.08 0.41 6.00
N LYS A 115 14.11 0.17 4.69
CA LYS A 115 12.91 0.03 3.85
C LYS A 115 12.04 -1.17 4.25
N ALA A 116 12.65 -2.25 4.73
CA ALA A 116 11.92 -3.41 5.25
C ALA A 116 11.21 -3.09 6.58
N ARG A 117 11.83 -2.30 7.45
CA ARG A 117 11.23 -1.87 8.73
C ARG A 117 10.19 -0.75 8.55
N ARG A 118 10.42 0.15 7.57
CA ARG A 118 9.53 1.26 7.21
C ARG A 118 9.08 1.11 5.77
N PRO A 119 8.03 0.31 5.52
CA PRO A 119 7.66 -0.10 4.17
C PRO A 119 6.98 0.99 3.34
N LEU A 120 6.67 2.14 3.93
CA LEU A 120 6.02 3.25 3.25
C LEU A 120 7.01 4.36 2.91
N ALA A 121 6.98 4.82 1.66
CA ALA A 121 7.71 6.01 1.21
C ALA A 121 6.94 7.30 1.54
N ALA A 122 5.61 7.23 1.60
CA ALA A 122 4.75 8.30 2.07
C ALA A 122 3.41 7.74 2.54
N ALA A 123 2.78 8.42 3.49
CA ALA A 123 1.43 8.11 3.93
C ALA A 123 0.74 9.37 4.45
N GLU A 124 -0.57 9.42 4.28
CA GLU A 124 -1.40 10.49 4.83
C GLU A 124 -2.78 9.91 5.16
N VAL A 125 -3.36 10.36 6.26
CA VAL A 125 -4.72 10.03 6.66
C VAL A 125 -5.53 11.32 6.77
N VAL A 126 -6.63 11.40 6.03
CA VAL A 126 -7.59 12.50 6.06
C VAL A 126 -8.92 11.96 6.56
N VAL A 127 -9.49 12.60 7.58
CA VAL A 127 -10.80 12.24 8.13
C VAL A 127 -11.79 13.36 7.79
N GLU A 128 -12.86 13.00 7.10
CA GLU A 128 -13.92 13.92 6.68
C GLU A 128 -15.26 13.50 7.32
N GLU A 129 -16.09 14.46 7.64
CA GLU A 129 -17.46 14.17 8.08
C GLU A 129 -18.34 13.88 6.87
N VAL A 130 -19.25 12.90 7.01
CA VAL A 130 -20.15 12.51 5.93
C VAL A 130 -21.31 13.51 5.88
N GLU A 131 -21.46 14.20 4.74
CA GLU A 131 -22.58 15.13 4.55
C GLU A 131 -23.93 14.45 4.78
N GLY A 132 -24.78 15.09 5.57
CA GLY A 132 -26.12 14.61 5.89
C GLY A 132 -26.21 13.56 7.01
N ASN A 133 -25.09 13.10 7.57
CA ASN A 133 -25.06 12.14 8.67
C ASN A 133 -24.10 12.61 9.79
N PRO A 134 -24.53 13.48 10.69
CA PRO A 134 -23.68 13.96 11.78
C PRO A 134 -23.16 12.80 12.64
N GLY A 135 -21.86 12.83 12.96
CA GLY A 135 -21.20 11.78 13.73
C GLY A 135 -20.73 10.58 12.92
N TYR A 136 -20.92 10.59 11.60
CA TYR A 136 -20.32 9.62 10.68
C TYR A 136 -19.10 10.23 10.01
N TYR A 137 -18.00 9.49 10.00
CA TYR A 137 -16.73 9.93 9.41
C TYR A 137 -16.27 8.96 8.34
N ASP A 138 -15.77 9.49 7.25
CA ASP A 138 -15.04 8.74 6.23
C ASP A 138 -13.54 9.03 6.39
N ALA A 139 -12.72 7.99 6.43
CA ALA A 139 -11.28 8.15 6.44
C ALA A 139 -10.71 7.76 5.07
N LYS A 140 -9.93 8.66 4.52
CA LYS A 140 -9.19 8.49 3.27
C LYS A 140 -7.73 8.24 3.61
N PHE A 141 -7.20 7.10 3.15
CA PHE A 141 -5.81 6.72 3.37
C PHE A 141 -5.05 6.83 2.06
N PHE A 142 -4.01 7.66 2.06
CA PHE A 142 -3.04 7.72 0.97
C PHE A 142 -1.81 6.94 1.41
N LEU A 143 -1.53 5.85 0.72
CA LEU A 143 -0.41 4.98 1.04
C LEU A 143 0.46 4.81 -0.20
N ARG A 144 1.75 5.07 -0.07
CA ARG A 144 2.74 4.88 -1.12
C ARG A 144 3.87 4.00 -0.57
N PRO A 145 3.82 2.67 -0.80
CA PRO A 145 4.90 1.77 -0.46
C PRO A 145 6.19 2.06 -1.25
N HIS A 146 7.32 1.55 -0.77
CA HIS A 146 8.56 1.57 -1.55
C HIS A 146 8.46 0.64 -2.75
N PHE A 147 8.95 1.10 -3.91
CA PHE A 147 9.20 0.27 -5.08
C PHE A 147 10.68 -0.05 -5.14
N GLN A 148 11.03 -1.32 -5.01
CA GLN A 148 12.44 -1.69 -4.92
C GLN A 148 13.11 -1.92 -6.26
N LEU A 149 12.38 -2.24 -7.33
CA LEU A 149 12.98 -2.72 -8.59
C LEU A 149 12.34 -2.19 -9.87
N GLU A 150 11.23 -1.50 -9.78
CA GLU A 150 10.51 -0.99 -10.94
C GLU A 150 10.31 0.50 -10.77
N GLY A 151 10.83 1.28 -11.71
CA GLY A 151 10.82 2.76 -11.71
C GLY A 151 9.41 3.39 -11.82
N LEU A 152 8.40 2.74 -11.26
CA LEU A 152 7.03 3.22 -11.21
C LEU A 152 6.80 4.01 -9.92
N THR A 153 6.40 5.24 -10.07
CA THR A 153 5.88 6.07 -8.97
C THR A 153 4.35 6.08 -9.03
N GLY A 154 3.72 5.64 -7.98
CA GLY A 154 2.27 5.64 -7.87
C GLY A 154 1.83 5.76 -6.41
N SER A 155 0.62 6.22 -6.19
CA SER A 155 0.00 6.25 -4.87
C SER A 155 -1.35 5.55 -4.92
N LEU A 156 -1.67 4.76 -3.90
CA LEU A 156 -2.98 4.15 -3.75
C LEU A 156 -3.81 4.98 -2.78
N ARG A 157 -5.00 5.36 -3.20
CA ARG A 157 -5.99 6.00 -2.36
C ARG A 157 -7.00 4.96 -1.90
N LEU A 158 -7.04 4.69 -0.59
CA LEU A 158 -8.06 3.86 0.04
C LEU A 158 -9.06 4.75 0.76
N VAL A 159 -10.33 4.59 0.46
CA VAL A 159 -11.42 5.25 1.18
C VAL A 159 -12.17 4.18 1.97
N THR A 160 -12.28 4.36 3.28
CA THR A 160 -13.04 3.47 4.14
C THR A 160 -14.02 4.26 4.99
N LYS A 161 -15.23 3.73 5.14
CA LYS A 161 -16.21 4.28 6.07
C LYS A 161 -15.87 3.80 7.48
N LEU A 162 -15.73 4.75 8.39
CA LEU A 162 -15.55 4.44 9.80
C LEU A 162 -16.92 4.09 10.43
N PRO A 163 -16.99 3.05 11.27
CA PRO A 163 -18.23 2.75 11.99
C PRO A 163 -18.57 3.89 12.94
N SER A 164 -19.81 4.33 12.89
CA SER A 164 -20.32 5.33 13.83
C SER A 164 -20.66 4.70 15.19
N VAL A 165 -20.48 5.47 16.24
CA VAL A 165 -21.07 5.15 17.54
C VAL A 165 -22.57 5.41 17.43
N LYS A 166 -23.41 4.37 17.47
CA LYS A 166 -24.81 4.56 17.82
C LYS A 166 -24.84 5.07 19.25
N GLN A 167 -25.08 6.37 19.45
CA GLN A 167 -25.55 6.85 20.73
C GLN A 167 -26.89 6.15 20.96
N GLY A 168 -26.89 5.19 21.90
CA GLY A 168 -28.12 4.61 22.38
C GLY A 168 -28.96 5.74 22.99
N ASN A 169 -30.15 5.98 22.42
CA ASN A 169 -31.13 6.78 23.09
C ASN A 169 -31.47 6.07 24.42
N ALA A 170 -31.07 6.71 25.50
CA ALA A 170 -31.62 6.45 26.81
C ALA A 170 -32.96 7.16 26.96
#